data_0f19251b13e254660463ec2f5894c107
#
_entry.id   0f19251b13e254660463ec2f5894c107
#
_cell.length_a   1.000
_cell.length_b   1.000
_cell.length_c   1.000
_cell.angle_alpha   90.00
_cell.angle_beta   90.00
_cell.angle_gamma   90.00
#
_symmetry.space_group_name_H-M   'P 1'
#
loop_
_entity.id
_entity.type
_entity.pdbx_description
1 polymer ?
#
loop_
_entity_poly.entity_id
_entity_poly.type
_entity_poly.pdbx_seq_one_letter_code
_entity_poly.pdbx_strand_id
1 'polypeptide(L)'
;VLFRSIKAIQVFVEIAQQGSLTKAADKLSMSRAMVSRYLEYLENRFGARLMQRNTRRVSLTQAGEEALGHCQTILEQEQMLSNLSAEIHTNGVIRVTAAHYLSREYLLDAIVAFNEVMPNVQFDVVSLENTVNLMEHNIDVSIRISNKVPDGYESRDLGEMKMCLVASPEYLQQCPELSTPLQLKNHRCLVHSHATWQSWVLTNEKGQTRSYPIHSHLHANDVYVLLEMALRHQGITMLPKAMVLPELRTGRLVEVLPNY
;
A
#
# COMPACT_ATOMS: atom_id res chain seq x y z
N VAL A 1 2.69 -14.19 -20.56
CA VAL A 1 3.26 -14.74 -21.81
C VAL A 1 4.58 -14.04 -22.14
N LEU A 2 4.68 -12.69 -22.10
CA LEU A 2 5.88 -11.91 -22.44
C LEU A 2 7.08 -12.25 -21.57
N PHE A 3 6.90 -12.27 -20.25
CA PHE A 3 7.96 -12.56 -19.27
C PHE A 3 8.60 -13.93 -19.48
N ARG A 4 7.78 -14.94 -19.79
CA ARG A 4 8.27 -16.30 -20.11
C ARG A 4 9.10 -16.33 -21.39
N SER A 5 8.76 -15.49 -22.38
CA SER A 5 9.49 -15.40 -23.65
C SER A 5 10.86 -14.74 -23.47
N ILE A 6 10.96 -13.65 -22.73
CA ILE A 6 12.25 -12.99 -22.43
C ILE A 6 13.18 -13.95 -21.68
N LYS A 7 12.65 -14.66 -20.68
CA LYS A 7 13.42 -15.64 -19.95
C LYS A 7 13.94 -16.79 -20.82
N ALA A 8 13.14 -17.25 -21.78
CA ALA A 8 13.55 -18.26 -22.74
C ALA A 8 14.64 -17.75 -23.69
N ILE A 9 14.55 -16.49 -24.12
CA ILE A 9 15.59 -15.81 -24.92
C ILE A 9 16.91 -15.71 -24.12
N GLN A 10 16.87 -15.30 -22.86
CA GLN A 10 18.04 -15.26 -21.98
C GLN A 10 18.71 -16.62 -21.89
N VAL A 11 17.94 -17.67 -21.67
CA VAL A 11 18.42 -19.04 -21.59
C VAL A 11 19.09 -19.48 -22.91
N PHE A 12 18.48 -19.19 -24.06
CA PHE A 12 19.04 -19.53 -25.36
C PHE A 12 20.38 -18.82 -25.62
N VAL A 13 20.45 -17.51 -25.39
CA VAL A 13 21.68 -16.73 -25.55
C VAL A 13 22.79 -17.25 -24.63
N GLU A 14 22.47 -17.57 -23.37
CA GLU A 14 23.45 -18.11 -22.44
C GLU A 14 23.93 -19.51 -22.85
N ILE A 15 23.07 -20.41 -23.37
CA ILE A 15 23.49 -21.70 -23.90
C ILE A 15 24.45 -21.53 -25.09
N ALA A 16 24.15 -20.57 -25.98
CA ALA A 16 25.02 -20.25 -27.13
C ALA A 16 26.41 -19.78 -26.70
N GLN A 17 26.47 -18.92 -25.69
CA GLN A 17 27.72 -18.38 -25.13
C GLN A 17 28.57 -19.46 -24.41
N GLN A 18 27.91 -20.31 -23.61
CA GLN A 18 28.58 -21.32 -22.80
C GLN A 18 28.92 -22.63 -23.57
N GLY A 19 28.22 -22.86 -24.69
CA GLY A 19 28.32 -24.12 -25.43
C GLY A 19 27.86 -25.35 -24.63
N SER A 20 27.11 -25.14 -23.52
CA SER A 20 26.74 -26.18 -22.57
C SER A 20 25.48 -25.80 -21.80
N LEU A 21 24.48 -26.69 -21.79
CA LEU A 21 23.28 -26.52 -20.99
C LEU A 21 23.56 -26.51 -19.48
N THR A 22 24.55 -27.28 -19.03
CA THR A 22 24.90 -27.35 -17.60
C THR A 22 25.56 -26.05 -17.14
N LYS A 23 26.52 -25.53 -17.89
CA LYS A 23 27.15 -24.25 -17.55
C LYS A 23 26.18 -23.08 -17.62
N ALA A 24 25.27 -23.07 -18.60
CA ALA A 24 24.20 -22.08 -18.67
C ALA A 24 23.23 -22.18 -17.47
N ALA A 25 22.91 -23.39 -17.02
CA ALA A 25 22.09 -23.62 -15.84
C ALA A 25 22.76 -23.07 -14.58
N ASP A 26 24.04 -23.34 -14.37
CA ASP A 26 24.81 -22.87 -13.23
C ASP A 26 24.85 -21.33 -13.21
N LYS A 27 25.16 -20.71 -14.36
CA LYS A 27 25.24 -19.24 -14.49
C LYS A 27 23.90 -18.54 -14.26
N LEU A 28 22.80 -19.15 -14.69
CA LEU A 28 21.44 -18.61 -14.53
C LEU A 28 20.80 -19.02 -13.20
N SER A 29 21.50 -19.75 -12.32
CA SER A 29 20.96 -20.29 -11.07
C SER A 29 19.67 -21.11 -11.28
N MET A 30 19.67 -21.94 -12.33
CA MET A 30 18.54 -22.78 -12.73
C MET A 30 18.91 -24.25 -12.73
N SER A 31 17.93 -25.16 -12.64
CA SER A 31 18.16 -26.56 -12.93
C SER A 31 18.33 -26.79 -14.43
N ARG A 32 19.19 -27.78 -14.81
CA ARG A 32 19.36 -28.18 -16.21
C ARG A 32 18.05 -28.54 -16.90
N ALA A 33 17.10 -29.11 -16.16
CA ALA A 33 15.77 -29.44 -16.65
C ALA A 33 14.97 -28.17 -17.03
N MET A 34 15.06 -27.10 -16.23
CA MET A 34 14.43 -25.81 -16.54
C MET A 34 15.06 -25.17 -17.79
N VAL A 35 16.37 -25.15 -17.91
CA VAL A 35 17.09 -24.64 -19.08
C VAL A 35 16.64 -25.39 -20.35
N SER A 36 16.54 -26.72 -20.28
CA SER A 36 16.04 -27.52 -21.41
C SER A 36 14.61 -27.19 -21.80
N ARG A 37 13.71 -26.96 -20.82
CA ARG A 37 12.31 -26.60 -21.05
C ARG A 37 12.15 -25.21 -21.65
N TYR A 38 12.97 -24.25 -21.24
CA TYR A 38 12.96 -22.91 -21.84
C TYR A 38 13.46 -22.92 -23.28
N LEU A 39 14.54 -23.68 -23.58
CA LEU A 39 15.02 -23.86 -24.95
C LEU A 39 13.95 -24.51 -25.84
N GLU A 40 13.34 -25.60 -25.37
CA GLU A 40 12.24 -26.29 -26.10
C GLU A 40 11.06 -25.36 -26.35
N TYR A 41 10.67 -24.55 -25.33
CA TYR A 41 9.63 -23.56 -25.48
C TYR A 41 9.94 -22.53 -26.58
N LEU A 42 11.21 -22.06 -26.66
CA LEU A 42 11.63 -21.09 -27.67
C LEU A 42 11.66 -21.70 -29.07
N GLU A 43 12.20 -22.92 -29.21
CA GLU A 43 12.26 -23.67 -30.46
C GLU A 43 10.84 -23.95 -31.01
N ASN A 44 9.92 -24.37 -30.14
CA ASN A 44 8.50 -24.57 -30.51
C ASN A 44 7.84 -23.28 -30.95
N ARG A 45 8.15 -22.16 -30.30
CA ARG A 45 7.59 -20.86 -30.65
C ARG A 45 8.07 -20.35 -32.00
N PHE A 46 9.32 -20.61 -32.36
CA PHE A 46 9.92 -20.22 -33.64
C PHE A 46 9.71 -21.25 -34.76
N GLY A 47 9.21 -22.42 -34.41
CA GLY A 47 9.00 -23.51 -35.37
C GLY A 47 10.29 -24.12 -35.93
N ALA A 48 11.43 -23.84 -35.28
CA ALA A 48 12.75 -24.29 -35.72
C ALA A 48 13.62 -24.73 -34.56
N ARG A 49 14.48 -25.72 -34.77
CA ARG A 49 15.53 -26.03 -33.80
C ARG A 49 16.64 -25.00 -33.88
N LEU A 50 16.96 -24.41 -32.75
CA LEU A 50 18.00 -23.41 -32.61
C LEU A 50 19.34 -24.01 -32.20
N MET A 51 19.31 -25.16 -31.52
CA MET A 51 20.50 -25.87 -31.06
C MET A 51 20.52 -27.29 -31.58
N GLN A 52 21.69 -27.70 -32.06
CA GLN A 52 21.97 -29.14 -32.35
C GLN A 52 22.76 -29.73 -31.20
N ARG A 53 22.37 -30.95 -30.82
CA ARG A 53 23.00 -31.70 -29.73
C ARG A 53 23.83 -32.82 -30.32
N ASN A 54 25.14 -32.75 -30.20
CA ASN A 54 26.00 -33.91 -30.29
C ASN A 54 26.37 -34.35 -28.89
N THR A 55 26.67 -35.64 -28.73
CA THR A 55 26.96 -36.27 -27.42
C THR A 55 28.10 -35.61 -26.62
N ARG A 56 28.85 -34.69 -27.20
CA ARG A 56 29.98 -33.98 -26.55
C ARG A 56 29.92 -32.46 -26.59
N ARG A 57 29.07 -31.84 -27.43
CA ARG A 57 28.97 -30.38 -27.56
C ARG A 57 27.55 -29.95 -27.97
N VAL A 58 27.17 -28.77 -27.52
CA VAL A 58 25.94 -28.08 -27.96
C VAL A 58 26.42 -26.93 -28.87
N SER A 59 25.91 -26.90 -30.11
CA SER A 59 26.24 -25.85 -31.09
C SER A 59 24.95 -25.30 -31.70
N LEU A 60 25.05 -24.11 -32.27
CA LEU A 60 23.93 -23.50 -32.98
C LEU A 60 23.60 -24.25 -34.26
N THR A 61 22.36 -24.23 -34.67
CA THR A 61 21.92 -24.52 -36.03
C THR A 61 22.04 -23.25 -36.89
N GLN A 62 21.86 -23.33 -38.19
CA GLN A 62 21.80 -22.14 -39.03
C GLN A 62 20.67 -21.18 -38.55
N ALA A 63 19.48 -21.71 -38.25
CA ALA A 63 18.39 -20.93 -37.66
C ALA A 63 18.77 -20.34 -36.30
N GLY A 64 19.58 -21.06 -35.51
CA GLY A 64 20.09 -20.57 -34.23
C GLY A 64 21.08 -19.43 -34.37
N GLU A 65 21.96 -19.47 -35.38
CA GLU A 65 22.90 -18.36 -35.67
C GLU A 65 22.15 -17.09 -36.10
N GLU A 66 21.17 -17.22 -36.96
CA GLU A 66 20.30 -16.10 -37.38
C GLU A 66 19.49 -15.54 -36.21
N ALA A 67 18.90 -16.41 -35.41
CA ALA A 67 18.11 -16.01 -34.24
C ALA A 67 18.94 -15.37 -33.14
N LEU A 68 20.22 -15.71 -32.98
CA LEU A 68 21.07 -15.24 -31.88
C LEU A 68 21.22 -13.72 -31.89
N GLY A 69 21.49 -13.11 -33.05
CA GLY A 69 21.63 -11.66 -33.16
C GLY A 69 20.34 -10.92 -32.79
N HIS A 70 19.19 -11.42 -33.26
CA HIS A 70 17.89 -10.83 -32.89
C HIS A 70 17.57 -11.00 -31.40
N CYS A 71 17.89 -12.16 -30.84
CA CYS A 71 17.70 -12.41 -29.41
C CYS A 71 18.58 -11.50 -28.53
N GLN A 72 19.81 -11.26 -28.91
CA GLN A 72 20.71 -10.32 -28.23
C GLN A 72 20.15 -8.89 -28.27
N THR A 73 19.73 -8.42 -29.43
CA THR A 73 19.10 -7.09 -29.58
C THR A 73 17.85 -6.95 -28.69
N ILE A 74 17.00 -7.97 -28.61
CA ILE A 74 15.82 -7.95 -27.73
C ILE A 74 16.24 -7.82 -26.26
N LEU A 75 17.28 -8.52 -25.82
CA LEU A 75 17.77 -8.41 -24.44
C LEU A 75 18.43 -7.05 -24.17
N GLU A 76 19.14 -6.49 -25.13
CA GLU A 76 19.69 -5.13 -25.03
C GLU A 76 18.58 -4.07 -24.89
N GLN A 77 17.52 -4.17 -25.68
CA GLN A 77 16.36 -3.26 -25.56
C GLN A 77 15.61 -3.44 -24.22
N GLU A 78 15.47 -4.68 -23.75
CA GLU A 78 14.90 -4.94 -22.43
C GLU A 78 15.75 -4.35 -21.30
N GLN A 79 17.08 -4.48 -21.42
CA GLN A 79 18.02 -3.89 -20.46
C GLN A 79 17.96 -2.34 -20.50
N MET A 80 17.85 -1.73 -21.68
CA MET A 80 17.67 -0.28 -21.81
C MET A 80 16.37 0.18 -21.15
N LEU A 81 15.27 -0.54 -21.35
CA LEU A 81 13.99 -0.25 -20.69
C LEU A 81 14.10 -0.40 -19.16
N SER A 82 14.81 -1.42 -18.70
CA SER A 82 15.06 -1.63 -17.27
C SER A 82 15.93 -0.51 -16.67
N ASN A 83 16.93 -0.02 -17.42
CA ASN A 83 17.76 1.11 -17.01
C ASN A 83 17.00 2.44 -17.01
N LEU A 84 16.12 2.68 -18.00
CA LEU A 84 15.21 3.82 -17.97
C LEU A 84 14.32 3.79 -16.71
N SER A 85 13.83 2.61 -16.34
CA SER A 85 13.08 2.44 -15.11
C SER A 85 13.93 2.75 -13.86
N ALA A 86 15.21 2.36 -13.85
CA ALA A 86 16.12 2.67 -12.74
C ALA A 86 16.43 4.18 -12.63
N GLU A 87 16.61 4.88 -13.75
CA GLU A 87 16.79 6.35 -13.77
C GLU A 87 15.50 7.08 -13.34
N ILE A 88 14.34 6.59 -13.75
CA ILE A 88 13.02 7.11 -13.31
C ILE A 88 12.86 6.90 -11.80
N HIS A 89 13.31 5.78 -11.25
CA HIS A 89 13.25 5.51 -9.81
C HIS A 89 14.15 6.41 -8.96
N THR A 90 15.22 6.96 -9.52
CA THR A 90 16.12 7.88 -8.79
C THR A 90 15.72 9.36 -8.88
N ASN A 91 14.89 9.75 -9.85
CA ASN A 91 14.50 11.14 -10.13
C ASN A 91 12.98 11.32 -10.37
N GLY A 92 12.17 10.36 -9.93
CA GLY A 92 10.72 10.34 -10.18
C GLY A 92 9.90 11.19 -9.21
N VAL A 93 8.62 11.36 -9.53
CA VAL A 93 7.60 11.90 -8.63
C VAL A 93 6.77 10.75 -8.09
N ILE A 94 6.72 10.58 -6.76
CA ILE A 94 5.82 9.64 -6.09
C ILE A 94 4.57 10.38 -5.68
N ARG A 95 3.43 10.03 -6.27
CA ARG A 95 2.13 10.59 -5.91
C ARG A 95 1.46 9.76 -4.83
N VAL A 96 1.31 10.37 -3.63
CA VAL A 96 0.78 9.70 -2.45
C VAL A 96 -0.54 10.34 -2.04
N THR A 97 -1.55 9.53 -1.73
CA THR A 97 -2.77 10.02 -1.10
C THR A 97 -2.97 9.41 0.29
N ALA A 98 -3.36 10.25 1.23
CA ALA A 98 -3.70 9.83 2.58
C ALA A 98 -4.79 10.75 3.16
N ALA A 99 -5.51 10.30 4.21
CA ALA A 99 -6.36 11.17 5.01
C ALA A 99 -5.52 12.27 5.69
N HIS A 100 -6.11 13.45 5.98
CA HIS A 100 -5.40 14.59 6.56
C HIS A 100 -4.62 14.21 7.82
N TYR A 101 -5.23 13.45 8.72
CA TYR A 101 -4.58 12.97 9.93
C TYR A 101 -3.35 12.09 9.62
N LEU A 102 -3.49 11.11 8.73
CA LEU A 102 -2.39 10.22 8.36
C LEU A 102 -1.26 10.95 7.65
N SER A 103 -1.62 11.92 6.80
CA SER A 103 -0.62 12.76 6.13
C SER A 103 0.23 13.50 7.14
N ARG A 104 -0.41 14.17 8.10
CA ARG A 104 0.26 15.04 9.07
C ARG A 104 1.08 14.27 10.10
N GLU A 105 0.52 13.17 10.64
CA GLU A 105 1.11 12.51 11.80
C GLU A 105 2.10 11.39 11.44
N TYR A 106 2.08 10.90 10.19
CA TYR A 106 2.90 9.75 9.79
C TYR A 106 3.60 9.92 8.44
N LEU A 107 2.89 10.43 7.41
CA LEU A 107 3.45 10.47 6.07
C LEU A 107 4.61 11.47 5.95
N LEU A 108 4.51 12.64 6.59
CA LEU A 108 5.56 13.67 6.48
C LEU A 108 6.89 13.17 7.04
N ASP A 109 6.90 12.51 8.18
CA ASP A 109 8.11 11.93 8.76
C ASP A 109 8.70 10.82 7.87
N ALA A 110 7.84 10.00 7.28
CA ALA A 110 8.27 8.99 6.33
C ALA A 110 8.90 9.59 5.07
N ILE A 111 8.36 10.69 4.54
CA ILE A 111 8.92 11.42 3.40
C ILE A 111 10.29 12.01 3.75
N VAL A 112 10.43 12.64 4.94
CA VAL A 112 11.71 13.19 5.40
C VAL A 112 12.77 12.08 5.46
N ALA A 113 12.46 10.97 6.12
CA ALA A 113 13.38 9.84 6.22
C ALA A 113 13.72 9.21 4.84
N PHE A 114 12.74 9.16 3.92
CA PHE A 114 12.96 8.67 2.57
C PHE A 114 13.90 9.57 1.77
N ASN A 115 13.75 10.89 1.88
CA ASN A 115 14.57 11.87 1.18
C ASN A 115 16.04 11.87 1.65
N GLU A 116 16.34 11.37 2.86
CA GLU A 116 17.72 11.17 3.31
C GLU A 116 18.43 10.09 2.47
N VAL A 117 17.69 9.08 1.99
CA VAL A 117 18.22 7.98 1.18
C VAL A 117 18.10 8.26 -0.31
N MET A 118 17.03 8.94 -0.73
CA MET A 118 16.69 9.21 -2.14
C MET A 118 16.39 10.71 -2.35
N PRO A 119 17.41 11.58 -2.30
CA PRO A 119 17.22 13.05 -2.26
C PRO A 119 16.64 13.65 -3.54
N ASN A 120 16.67 12.94 -4.65
CA ASN A 120 16.18 13.41 -5.94
C ASN A 120 14.72 13.05 -6.22
N VAL A 121 14.10 12.23 -5.36
CA VAL A 121 12.69 11.85 -5.50
C VAL A 121 11.80 12.97 -4.98
N GLN A 122 10.83 13.37 -5.80
CA GLN A 122 9.81 14.35 -5.44
C GLN A 122 8.54 13.65 -4.95
N PHE A 123 7.80 14.28 -4.05
CA PHE A 123 6.52 13.78 -3.59
C PHE A 123 5.40 14.74 -3.97
N ASP A 124 4.34 14.19 -4.56
CA ASP A 124 3.06 14.89 -4.76
C ASP A 124 2.05 14.32 -3.75
N VAL A 125 1.81 15.06 -2.66
CA VAL A 125 0.96 14.60 -1.56
C VAL A 125 -0.43 15.17 -1.72
N VAL A 126 -1.40 14.29 -1.95
CA VAL A 126 -2.82 14.64 -2.08
C VAL A 126 -3.59 14.17 -0.85
N SER A 127 -3.83 15.10 0.08
CA SER A 127 -4.60 14.80 1.29
C SER A 127 -6.09 14.80 0.99
N LEU A 128 -6.72 13.62 1.01
CA LEU A 128 -8.14 13.41 0.74
C LEU A 128 -8.74 12.41 1.71
N GLU A 129 -9.91 12.75 2.28
CA GLU A 129 -10.66 11.86 3.14
C GLU A 129 -11.41 10.77 2.36
N ASN A 130 -11.86 11.08 1.16
CA ASN A 130 -12.59 10.13 0.32
C ASN A 130 -11.64 9.15 -0.38
N THR A 131 -12.10 7.91 -0.56
CA THR A 131 -11.46 6.96 -1.46
C THR A 131 -11.60 7.45 -2.90
N VAL A 132 -10.46 7.64 -3.56
CA VAL A 132 -10.39 7.98 -4.98
C VAL A 132 -10.00 6.73 -5.77
N ASN A 133 -10.37 6.68 -7.03
CA ASN A 133 -9.85 5.66 -7.94
C ASN A 133 -8.37 5.95 -8.20
N LEU A 134 -7.50 5.11 -7.65
CA LEU A 134 -6.05 5.32 -7.70
C LEU A 134 -5.51 5.35 -9.13
N MET A 135 -6.10 4.55 -10.03
CA MET A 135 -5.68 4.48 -11.44
C MET A 135 -6.07 5.75 -12.21
N GLU A 136 -7.28 6.27 -12.00
CA GLU A 136 -7.73 7.49 -12.69
C GLU A 136 -6.94 8.74 -12.30
N HIS A 137 -6.40 8.75 -11.08
CA HIS A 137 -5.63 9.88 -10.55
C HIS A 137 -4.11 9.67 -10.58
N ASN A 138 -3.63 8.58 -11.19
CA ASN A 138 -2.20 8.21 -11.23
C ASN A 138 -1.55 8.23 -9.83
N ILE A 139 -2.22 7.63 -8.85
CA ILE A 139 -1.72 7.51 -7.48
C ILE A 139 -0.85 6.26 -7.36
N ASP A 140 0.40 6.44 -6.91
CA ASP A 140 1.34 5.34 -6.71
C ASP A 140 1.13 4.65 -5.35
N VAL A 141 0.83 5.44 -4.31
CA VAL A 141 0.64 4.95 -2.94
C VAL A 141 -0.58 5.58 -2.30
N SER A 142 -1.41 4.77 -1.64
CA SER A 142 -2.55 5.25 -0.85
C SER A 142 -2.48 4.71 0.57
N ILE A 143 -2.51 5.62 1.57
CA ILE A 143 -2.51 5.25 2.99
C ILE A 143 -3.91 5.51 3.54
N ARG A 144 -4.56 4.46 4.04
CA ARG A 144 -5.97 4.51 4.47
C ARG A 144 -6.19 3.73 5.76
N ILE A 145 -7.18 4.17 6.54
CA ILE A 145 -7.74 3.39 7.65
C ILE A 145 -8.94 2.63 7.08
N SER A 146 -8.84 1.32 7.02
CA SER A 146 -9.92 0.47 6.49
C SER A 146 -9.81 -0.95 7.03
N ASN A 147 -10.96 -1.58 7.23
CA ASN A 147 -11.04 -3.00 7.54
C ASN A 147 -11.14 -3.89 6.28
N LYS A 148 -11.15 -3.27 5.10
CA LYS A 148 -11.24 -3.98 3.81
C LYS A 148 -10.30 -3.34 2.80
N VAL A 149 -9.58 -4.17 2.09
CA VAL A 149 -8.79 -3.75 0.92
C VAL A 149 -9.68 -3.95 -0.32
N PRO A 150 -9.82 -2.95 -1.19
CA PRO A 150 -10.53 -3.12 -2.46
C PRO A 150 -9.80 -4.13 -3.35
N ASP A 151 -10.56 -4.89 -4.14
CA ASP A 151 -10.01 -5.84 -5.09
C ASP A 151 -9.13 -5.15 -6.16
N GLY A 152 -8.06 -5.84 -6.56
CA GLY A 152 -7.16 -5.34 -7.62
C GLY A 152 -6.00 -4.46 -7.14
N TYR A 153 -5.85 -4.24 -5.83
CA TYR A 153 -4.72 -3.52 -5.25
C TYR A 153 -3.86 -4.45 -4.38
N GLU A 154 -2.55 -4.23 -4.43
CA GLU A 154 -1.64 -4.80 -3.43
C GLU A 154 -1.70 -3.94 -2.16
N SER A 155 -1.75 -4.58 -1.00
CA SER A 155 -1.80 -3.87 0.27
C SER A 155 -0.79 -4.41 1.26
N ARG A 156 -0.30 -3.51 2.10
CA ARG A 156 0.55 -3.83 3.25
C ARG A 156 -0.10 -3.26 4.50
N ASP A 157 -0.27 -4.11 5.50
CA ASP A 157 -0.72 -3.68 6.82
C ASP A 157 0.42 -2.94 7.53
N LEU A 158 0.11 -1.72 8.02
CA LEU A 158 1.03 -0.86 8.76
C LEU A 158 0.76 -0.87 10.27
N GLY A 159 -0.33 -1.49 10.72
CA GLY A 159 -0.72 -1.61 12.10
C GLY A 159 -2.16 -1.16 12.39
N GLU A 160 -2.50 -1.11 13.66
CA GLU A 160 -3.83 -0.78 14.15
C GLU A 160 -3.90 0.62 14.74
N MET A 161 -4.98 1.33 14.45
CA MET A 161 -5.26 2.64 15.04
C MET A 161 -6.28 2.49 16.17
N LYS A 162 -5.83 2.78 17.39
CA LYS A 162 -6.72 2.80 18.54
C LYS A 162 -7.52 4.09 18.56
N MET A 163 -8.84 3.96 18.66
CA MET A 163 -9.78 5.07 18.81
C MET A 163 -10.21 5.19 20.27
N CYS A 164 -10.58 6.41 20.69
CA CYS A 164 -11.21 6.63 21.99
C CYS A 164 -12.32 7.68 21.88
N LEU A 165 -13.27 7.61 22.78
CA LEU A 165 -14.33 8.63 22.93
C LEU A 165 -13.85 9.72 23.87
N VAL A 166 -13.95 10.98 23.44
CA VAL A 166 -13.51 12.13 24.22
C VAL A 166 -14.55 13.25 24.25
N ALA A 167 -14.56 13.99 25.33
CA ALA A 167 -15.33 15.23 25.48
C ALA A 167 -14.58 16.19 26.40
N SER A 168 -14.93 17.46 26.38
CA SER A 168 -14.42 18.41 27.37
C SER A 168 -15.13 18.25 28.72
N PRO A 169 -14.43 18.47 29.85
CA PRO A 169 -15.07 18.48 31.17
C PRO A 169 -16.26 19.43 31.27
N GLU A 170 -16.14 20.61 30.64
CA GLU A 170 -17.18 21.65 30.65
C GLU A 170 -18.46 21.19 29.94
N TYR A 171 -18.34 20.43 28.85
CA TYR A 171 -19.50 19.82 28.20
C TYR A 171 -20.18 18.80 29.14
N LEU A 172 -19.39 17.92 29.76
CA LEU A 172 -19.90 16.88 30.62
C LEU A 172 -20.61 17.41 31.88
N GLN A 173 -20.14 18.52 32.45
CA GLN A 173 -20.76 19.19 33.60
C GLN A 173 -22.18 19.71 33.30
N GLN A 174 -22.48 20.01 32.04
CA GLN A 174 -23.77 20.56 31.61
C GLN A 174 -24.73 19.49 31.07
N CYS A 175 -24.30 18.24 31.03
CA CYS A 175 -25.04 17.15 30.40
C CYS A 175 -25.41 16.06 31.41
N PRO A 176 -26.39 15.18 31.09
CA PRO A 176 -26.68 14.00 31.88
C PRO A 176 -25.44 13.13 32.08
N GLU A 177 -25.47 12.30 33.11
CA GLU A 177 -24.40 11.34 33.38
C GLU A 177 -24.19 10.37 32.19
N LEU A 178 -22.91 10.10 31.87
CA LEU A 178 -22.48 9.15 30.84
C LEU A 178 -21.64 8.02 31.45
N SER A 179 -22.29 7.01 31.97
CA SER A 179 -21.67 5.83 32.59
C SER A 179 -21.79 4.58 31.72
N THR A 180 -22.68 4.57 30.72
CA THR A 180 -22.87 3.44 29.80
C THR A 180 -23.04 3.93 28.35
N PRO A 181 -22.66 3.13 27.33
CA PRO A 181 -22.82 3.50 25.94
C PRO A 181 -24.26 3.75 25.49
N LEU A 182 -25.26 3.17 26.17
CA LEU A 182 -26.66 3.42 25.86
C LEU A 182 -27.10 4.86 26.12
N GLN A 183 -26.36 5.60 26.94
CA GLN A 183 -26.64 6.99 27.26
C GLN A 183 -26.13 7.96 26.18
N LEU A 184 -25.28 7.51 25.25
CA LEU A 184 -24.79 8.34 24.11
C LEU A 184 -25.92 8.97 23.30
N LYS A 185 -27.09 8.30 23.22
CA LYS A 185 -28.28 8.86 22.57
C LYS A 185 -28.81 10.16 23.20
N ASN A 186 -28.44 10.44 24.46
CA ASN A 186 -28.83 11.64 25.20
C ASN A 186 -27.76 12.77 25.12
N HIS A 187 -26.65 12.51 24.40
CA HIS A 187 -25.57 13.45 24.24
C HIS A 187 -25.43 13.92 22.79
N ARG A 188 -24.87 15.09 22.58
CA ARG A 188 -24.48 15.58 21.26
C ARG A 188 -23.25 14.83 20.81
N CYS A 189 -23.35 14.05 19.73
CA CYS A 189 -22.25 13.32 19.14
C CYS A 189 -21.74 14.04 17.90
N LEU A 190 -20.43 14.22 17.81
CA LEU A 190 -19.74 14.82 16.68
C LEU A 190 -19.15 13.67 15.86
N VAL A 191 -19.65 13.46 14.65
CA VAL A 191 -19.50 12.21 13.91
C VAL A 191 -18.65 12.41 12.67
N HIS A 192 -17.71 11.51 12.42
CA HIS A 192 -16.97 11.49 11.17
C HIS A 192 -17.90 11.06 10.01
N SER A 193 -17.83 11.77 8.88
CA SER A 193 -18.76 11.58 7.76
C SER A 193 -18.74 10.19 7.13
N HIS A 194 -17.64 9.44 7.29
CA HIS A 194 -17.56 8.04 6.85
C HIS A 194 -18.11 7.02 7.87
N ALA A 195 -18.41 7.47 9.09
CA ALA A 195 -19.06 6.61 10.09
C ALA A 195 -20.58 6.59 9.90
N THR A 196 -21.23 5.59 10.47
CA THR A 196 -22.69 5.53 10.50
C THR A 196 -23.23 6.64 11.39
N TRP A 197 -24.12 7.48 10.86
CA TRP A 197 -24.62 8.68 11.56
C TRP A 197 -25.58 8.37 12.73
N GLN A 198 -26.04 7.13 12.81
CA GLN A 198 -27.07 6.72 13.78
C GLN A 198 -26.52 5.92 14.94
N SER A 199 -25.31 5.39 14.81
CA SER A 199 -24.73 4.52 15.84
C SER A 199 -23.20 4.48 15.78
N TRP A 200 -22.59 4.26 16.94
CA TRP A 200 -21.19 3.90 17.04
C TRP A 200 -21.04 2.43 17.42
N VAL A 201 -20.05 1.79 16.79
CA VAL A 201 -19.66 0.41 17.10
C VAL A 201 -18.54 0.48 18.13
N LEU A 202 -18.78 -0.03 19.33
CA LEU A 202 -17.84 -0.03 20.43
C LEU A 202 -17.53 -1.47 20.86
N THR A 203 -16.29 -1.68 21.28
CA THR A 203 -15.79 -3.00 21.76
C THR A 203 -15.39 -2.85 23.22
N ASN A 204 -15.99 -3.64 24.10
CA ASN A 204 -15.67 -3.64 25.53
C ASN A 204 -14.36 -4.41 25.80
N GLU A 205 -13.87 -4.33 27.06
CA GLU A 205 -12.65 -5.03 27.53
C GLU A 205 -12.70 -6.57 27.34
N LYS A 206 -13.90 -7.15 27.24
CA LYS A 206 -14.10 -8.58 26.96
C LYS A 206 -14.07 -8.92 25.48
N GLY A 207 -13.75 -7.95 24.60
CA GLY A 207 -13.75 -8.14 23.15
C GLY A 207 -15.16 -8.22 22.53
N GLN A 208 -16.20 -7.89 23.25
CA GLN A 208 -17.56 -7.92 22.73
C GLN A 208 -17.87 -6.60 22.01
N THR A 209 -18.13 -6.69 20.72
CA THR A 209 -18.46 -5.56 19.85
C THR A 209 -19.96 -5.40 19.70
N ARG A 210 -20.47 -4.18 19.93
CA ARG A 210 -21.89 -3.85 19.78
C ARG A 210 -22.08 -2.46 19.17
N SER A 211 -23.19 -2.28 18.45
CA SER A 211 -23.63 -0.99 17.94
C SER A 211 -24.54 -0.28 18.96
N TYR A 212 -24.23 0.98 19.23
CA TYR A 212 -24.98 1.80 20.20
C TYR A 212 -25.57 3.02 19.47
N PRO A 213 -26.87 3.32 19.66
CA PRO A 213 -27.48 4.48 19.03
C PRO A 213 -26.88 5.77 19.59
N ILE A 214 -26.69 6.75 18.73
CA ILE A 214 -26.18 8.07 19.06
C ILE A 214 -27.12 9.17 18.56
N HIS A 215 -27.04 10.35 19.18
CA HIS A 215 -27.63 11.57 18.67
C HIS A 215 -26.59 12.40 17.95
N SER A 216 -26.54 12.27 16.62
CA SER A 216 -25.61 13.03 15.80
C SER A 216 -25.98 14.50 15.75
N HIS A 217 -25.05 15.38 16.13
CA HIS A 217 -25.22 16.82 16.16
C HIS A 217 -24.42 17.54 15.07
N LEU A 218 -23.25 16.99 14.70
CA LEU A 218 -22.38 17.54 13.67
C LEU A 218 -21.71 16.41 12.91
N HIS A 219 -21.56 16.60 11.61
CA HIS A 219 -20.79 15.71 10.73
C HIS A 219 -19.64 16.48 10.10
N ALA A 220 -18.45 15.90 10.14
CA ALA A 220 -17.28 16.41 9.45
C ALA A 220 -16.47 15.25 8.88
N ASN A 221 -15.84 15.46 7.75
CA ASN A 221 -14.91 14.51 7.14
C ASN A 221 -13.47 14.73 7.59
N ASP A 222 -13.21 15.66 8.48
CA ASP A 222 -11.90 15.98 9.03
C ASP A 222 -11.91 15.82 10.55
N VAL A 223 -11.04 14.95 11.05
CA VAL A 223 -10.92 14.68 12.51
C VAL A 223 -10.45 15.89 13.30
N TYR A 224 -9.71 16.84 12.68
CA TYR A 224 -9.30 18.08 13.34
C TYR A 224 -10.50 19.02 13.59
N VAL A 225 -11.48 19.04 12.68
CA VAL A 225 -12.75 19.77 12.91
C VAL A 225 -13.50 19.16 14.10
N LEU A 226 -13.54 17.83 14.20
CA LEU A 226 -14.20 17.14 15.32
C LEU A 226 -13.47 17.41 16.64
N LEU A 227 -12.13 17.40 16.64
CA LEU A 227 -11.32 17.74 17.79
C LEU A 227 -11.60 19.17 18.29
N GLU A 228 -11.57 20.14 17.39
CA GLU A 228 -11.84 21.55 17.71
C GLU A 228 -13.25 21.75 18.26
N MET A 229 -14.25 21.06 17.73
CA MET A 229 -15.61 21.13 18.24
C MET A 229 -15.74 20.52 19.64
N ALA A 230 -15.04 19.44 19.93
CA ALA A 230 -14.99 18.84 21.28
C ALA A 230 -14.30 19.79 22.28
N LEU A 231 -13.20 20.43 21.89
CA LEU A 231 -12.49 21.44 22.69
C LEU A 231 -13.34 22.71 22.95
N ARG A 232 -14.29 23.01 22.07
CA ARG A 232 -15.27 24.10 22.22
C ARG A 232 -16.54 23.65 22.94
N HIS A 233 -16.50 22.55 23.66
CA HIS A 233 -17.58 22.05 24.51
C HIS A 233 -18.87 21.69 23.73
N GLN A 234 -18.75 21.26 22.45
CA GLN A 234 -19.94 21.03 21.62
C GLN A 234 -20.45 19.59 21.63
N GLY A 235 -19.70 18.66 22.22
CA GLY A 235 -20.17 17.27 22.28
C GLY A 235 -19.06 16.24 22.51
N ILE A 236 -19.42 14.98 22.30
CA ILE A 236 -18.57 13.80 22.38
C ILE A 236 -18.13 13.43 20.97
N THR A 237 -16.87 13.08 20.79
CA THR A 237 -16.36 12.58 19.51
C THR A 237 -15.50 11.34 19.69
N MET A 238 -15.39 10.54 18.63
CA MET A 238 -14.47 9.38 18.53
C MET A 238 -13.27 9.78 17.68
N LEU A 239 -12.08 9.77 18.27
CA LEU A 239 -10.84 10.21 17.62
C LEU A 239 -9.70 9.21 17.84
N PRO A 240 -8.67 9.23 16.96
CA PRO A 240 -7.44 8.48 17.21
C PRO A 240 -6.84 8.85 18.58
N LYS A 241 -6.57 7.83 19.40
CA LYS A 241 -6.07 8.07 20.77
C LYS A 241 -4.75 8.86 20.78
N ALA A 242 -3.86 8.58 19.83
CA ALA A 242 -2.61 9.30 19.69
C ALA A 242 -2.81 10.80 19.45
N MET A 243 -3.82 11.18 18.65
CA MET A 243 -4.16 12.56 18.34
C MET A 243 -4.57 13.38 19.57
N VAL A 244 -5.31 12.76 20.49
CA VAL A 244 -5.90 13.45 21.66
C VAL A 244 -5.03 13.37 22.91
N LEU A 245 -3.91 12.65 22.89
CA LEU A 245 -3.02 12.53 24.04
C LEU A 245 -2.57 13.87 24.66
N PRO A 246 -2.21 14.90 23.88
CA PRO A 246 -1.87 16.22 24.45
C PRO A 246 -3.03 16.85 25.22
N GLU A 247 -4.25 16.73 24.69
CA GLU A 247 -5.46 17.30 25.28
C GLU A 247 -5.89 16.54 26.55
N LEU A 248 -5.72 15.22 26.54
CA LEU A 248 -5.96 14.38 27.72
C LEU A 248 -4.95 14.70 28.84
N ARG A 249 -3.67 14.90 28.49
CA ARG A 249 -2.63 15.25 29.47
C ARG A 249 -2.85 16.62 30.12
N THR A 250 -3.36 17.59 29.37
CA THR A 250 -3.65 18.94 29.86
C THR A 250 -5.03 19.06 30.51
N GLY A 251 -5.85 18.01 30.49
CA GLY A 251 -7.21 18.00 31.03
C GLY A 251 -8.22 18.80 30.21
N ARG A 252 -7.86 19.30 29.02
CA ARG A 252 -8.80 19.97 28.11
C ARG A 252 -9.85 19.02 27.54
N LEU A 253 -9.49 17.75 27.38
CA LEU A 253 -10.42 16.67 27.09
C LEU A 253 -10.26 15.57 28.13
N VAL A 254 -11.29 14.79 28.31
CA VAL A 254 -11.28 13.57 29.12
C VAL A 254 -11.80 12.41 28.26
N GLU A 255 -11.26 11.22 28.50
CA GLU A 255 -11.75 10.00 27.89
C GLU A 255 -13.07 9.61 28.57
N VAL A 256 -14.12 9.39 27.78
CA VAL A 256 -15.41 8.92 28.24
C VAL A 256 -15.61 7.47 27.86
N LEU A 257 -16.30 6.68 28.69
CA LEU A 257 -16.48 5.25 28.49
C LEU A 257 -15.15 4.50 28.20
N PRO A 258 -14.12 4.64 29.03
CA PRO A 258 -12.76 4.15 28.74
C PRO A 258 -12.67 2.62 28.61
N ASN A 259 -13.69 1.89 29.06
CA ASN A 259 -13.78 0.42 28.99
C ASN A 259 -14.37 -0.10 27.64
N TYR A 260 -14.54 0.80 26.67
CA TYR A 260 -15.12 0.48 25.36
C TYR A 260 -14.27 0.96 24.20
#